data_502f866738e8b2c8e7917811b65fde16
#
_entry.id   502f866738e8b2c8e7917811b65fde16
#
_cell.length_a   1.000
_cell.length_b   1.000
_cell.length_c   1.000
_cell.angle_alpha   90.00
_cell.angle_beta   90.00
_cell.angle_gamma   90.00
#
_symmetry.space_group_name_H-M   'P 1'
#
loop_
_entity.id
_entity.type
_entity.pdbx_description
1 polymer ?
#
loop_
_entity_poly.entity_id
_entity_poly.type
_entity_poly.pdbx_seq_one_letter_code
_entity_poly.pdbx_strand_id
1 'polypeptide(L)'
;MIRAFKENDLSVVMQIWLDTNINTHSFISKYYWMDNYNMVKKILPQAEIYVYEDHATKEIEGFIGLTDNYIAGLFVKEDMQSKGIGKQLLNYAKGIKSNMRLSVYNKNIRAIQFYQREQFVIQSENTDDNTNEKELVMAWSQ
;
A
#
# COMPACT_ATOMS: atom_id res chain seq x y z
N MET A 1 15.83 -4.98 -2.98
CA MET A 1 15.53 -5.64 -4.27
C MET A 1 14.06 -5.96 -4.37
N ILE A 2 13.46 -5.64 -5.49
CA ILE A 2 12.03 -5.87 -5.70
C ILE A 2 11.83 -7.14 -6.52
N ARG A 3 10.90 -7.97 -6.08
CA ARG A 3 10.55 -9.21 -6.78
C ARG A 3 9.06 -9.52 -6.62
N ALA A 4 8.56 -10.46 -7.44
CA ALA A 4 7.19 -10.91 -7.33
C ALA A 4 6.94 -11.63 -6.00
N PHE A 5 5.74 -11.46 -5.49
CA PHE A 5 5.26 -12.15 -4.29
C PHE A 5 5.26 -13.67 -4.48
N LYS A 6 5.64 -14.39 -3.43
CA LYS A 6 5.56 -15.85 -3.36
C LYS A 6 4.66 -16.25 -2.19
N GLU A 7 4.07 -17.42 -2.27
CA GLU A 7 3.17 -17.91 -1.23
C GLU A 7 3.81 -17.91 0.16
N ASN A 8 5.11 -18.21 0.24
CA ASN A 8 5.85 -18.20 1.51
C ASN A 8 5.95 -16.79 2.13
N ASP A 9 5.71 -15.74 1.37
CA ASP A 9 5.76 -14.36 1.85
C ASP A 9 4.49 -13.94 2.59
N LEU A 10 3.42 -14.73 2.50
CA LEU A 10 2.09 -14.29 2.92
C LEU A 10 2.04 -13.85 4.37
N SER A 11 2.63 -14.61 5.27
CA SER A 11 2.55 -14.28 6.69
C SER A 11 3.27 -12.97 7.03
N VAL A 12 4.43 -12.72 6.43
CA VAL A 12 5.18 -11.46 6.62
C VAL A 12 4.43 -10.28 6.00
N VAL A 13 3.94 -10.44 4.80
CA VAL A 13 3.18 -9.41 4.09
C VAL A 13 1.92 -9.04 4.87
N MET A 14 1.20 -10.02 5.40
CA MET A 14 0.01 -9.77 6.20
C MET A 14 0.34 -9.07 7.52
N GLN A 15 1.48 -9.37 8.13
CA GLN A 15 1.90 -8.67 9.34
C GLN A 15 2.21 -7.21 9.05
N ILE A 16 2.88 -6.93 7.93
CA ILE A 16 3.15 -5.54 7.49
C ILE A 16 1.82 -4.83 7.22
N TRP A 17 0.89 -5.48 6.52
CA TRP A 17 -0.42 -4.92 6.24
C TRP A 17 -1.15 -4.50 7.52
N LEU A 18 -1.20 -5.39 8.52
CA LEU A 18 -1.91 -5.13 9.77
C LEU A 18 -1.24 -4.02 10.57
N ASP A 19 0.07 -4.13 10.79
CA ASP A 19 0.81 -3.18 11.64
C ASP A 19 0.80 -1.78 11.05
N THR A 20 1.03 -1.65 9.75
CA THR A 20 1.08 -0.33 9.12
C THR A 20 -0.29 0.33 9.09
N ASN A 21 -1.36 -0.44 8.84
CA ASN A 21 -2.71 0.12 8.87
C ASN A 21 -3.09 0.61 10.26
N ILE A 22 -2.83 -0.18 11.30
CA ILE A 22 -3.12 0.20 12.68
C ILE A 22 -2.34 1.47 13.06
N ASN A 23 -1.06 1.52 12.73
CA ASN A 23 -0.20 2.63 13.12
C ASN A 23 -0.45 3.91 12.31
N THR A 24 -0.72 3.75 11.01
CA THR A 24 -0.92 4.90 10.11
C THR A 24 -2.32 5.49 10.24
N HIS A 25 -3.31 4.66 10.46
CA HIS A 25 -4.72 5.07 10.46
C HIS A 25 -5.30 5.06 11.88
N SER A 26 -4.69 5.83 12.79
CA SER A 26 -5.10 5.90 14.20
C SER A 26 -6.53 6.44 14.39
N PHE A 27 -7.08 7.13 13.38
CA PHE A 27 -8.45 7.63 13.37
C PHE A 27 -9.48 6.54 13.05
N ILE A 28 -9.04 5.33 12.74
CA ILE A 28 -9.88 4.15 12.52
C ILE A 28 -9.57 3.16 13.63
N SER A 29 -10.61 2.54 14.21
CA SER A 29 -10.42 1.53 15.24
C SER A 29 -9.52 0.40 14.74
N LYS A 30 -8.55 -0.01 15.57
CA LYS A 30 -7.67 -1.13 15.23
C LYS A 30 -8.46 -2.43 14.98
N TYR A 31 -9.63 -2.56 15.57
CA TYR A 31 -10.49 -3.74 15.39
C TYR A 31 -11.02 -3.86 13.97
N TYR A 32 -11.18 -2.75 13.27
CA TYR A 32 -11.55 -2.78 11.85
C TYR A 32 -10.52 -3.58 11.04
N TRP A 33 -9.23 -3.29 11.25
CA TRP A 33 -8.14 -4.00 10.55
C TRP A 33 -8.02 -5.44 10.99
N MET A 34 -8.12 -5.69 12.30
CA MET A 34 -8.04 -7.03 12.86
C MET A 34 -9.18 -7.93 12.36
N ASP A 35 -10.39 -7.37 12.27
CA ASP A 35 -11.57 -8.11 11.82
C ASP A 35 -11.51 -8.43 10.31
N ASN A 36 -10.82 -7.61 9.55
CA ASN A 36 -10.67 -7.83 8.11
C ASN A 36 -9.42 -8.65 7.74
N TYR A 37 -8.59 -9.00 8.73
CA TYR A 37 -7.32 -9.69 8.49
C TYR A 37 -7.50 -11.00 7.72
N ASN A 38 -8.40 -11.86 8.15
CA ASN A 38 -8.58 -13.17 7.53
C ASN A 38 -9.12 -13.06 6.09
N MET A 39 -10.01 -12.11 5.84
CA MET A 39 -10.54 -11.86 4.50
C MET A 39 -9.43 -11.39 3.57
N VAL A 40 -8.64 -10.41 3.99
CA VAL A 40 -7.53 -9.88 3.19
C VAL A 40 -6.49 -10.97 2.93
N LYS A 41 -6.19 -11.80 3.91
CA LYS A 41 -5.25 -12.91 3.78
C LYS A 41 -5.67 -13.90 2.69
N LYS A 42 -6.97 -14.07 2.50
CA LYS A 42 -7.50 -14.96 1.45
C LYS A 42 -7.40 -14.33 0.05
N ILE A 43 -7.67 -13.03 -0.05
CA ILE A 43 -7.75 -12.38 -1.37
C ILE A 43 -6.40 -11.85 -1.85
N LEU A 44 -5.50 -11.51 -0.94
CA LEU A 44 -4.22 -10.89 -1.27
C LEU A 44 -3.39 -11.72 -2.26
N PRO A 45 -3.28 -13.05 -2.12
CA PRO A 45 -2.49 -13.84 -3.08
C PRO A 45 -3.05 -13.84 -4.50
N GLN A 46 -4.28 -13.38 -4.71
CA GLN A 46 -4.90 -13.30 -6.03
C GLN A 46 -4.59 -11.98 -6.74
N ALA A 47 -4.02 -11.00 -6.02
CA ALA A 47 -3.62 -9.72 -6.60
C ALA A 47 -2.21 -9.80 -7.18
N GLU A 48 -1.86 -8.78 -7.96
CA GLU A 48 -0.51 -8.61 -8.48
C GLU A 48 0.32 -7.89 -7.41
N ILE A 49 1.26 -8.60 -6.77
CA ILE A 49 2.01 -8.07 -5.63
C ILE A 49 3.50 -8.17 -5.87
N TYR A 50 4.21 -7.10 -5.54
CA TYR A 50 5.67 -7.04 -5.56
C TYR A 50 6.16 -6.68 -4.17
N VAL A 51 7.19 -7.38 -3.71
CA VAL A 51 7.78 -7.19 -2.40
C VAL A 51 9.16 -6.58 -2.51
N TYR A 52 9.52 -5.76 -1.53
CA TYR A 52 10.88 -5.26 -1.38
C TYR A 52 11.59 -6.13 -0.36
N GLU A 53 12.66 -6.79 -0.80
CA GLU A 53 13.45 -7.71 0.02
C GLU A 53 14.82 -7.10 0.25
N ASP A 54 15.25 -7.05 1.51
CA ASP A 54 16.60 -6.59 1.85
C ASP A 54 17.64 -7.55 1.24
N HIS A 55 18.65 -6.99 0.57
CA HIS A 55 19.64 -7.79 -0.14
C HIS A 55 20.47 -8.68 0.80
N ALA A 56 20.82 -8.16 1.97
CA ALA A 56 21.69 -8.86 2.91
C ALA A 56 20.93 -9.85 3.79
N THR A 57 19.80 -9.42 4.38
CA THR A 57 19.05 -10.22 5.35
C THR A 57 17.99 -11.11 4.71
N LYS A 58 17.57 -10.80 3.47
CA LYS A 58 16.47 -11.45 2.78
C LYS A 58 15.12 -11.23 3.45
N GLU A 59 15.02 -10.26 4.36
CA GLU A 59 13.75 -9.88 4.99
C GLU A 59 12.94 -8.99 4.09
N ILE A 60 11.62 -9.20 4.09
CA ILE A 60 10.68 -8.34 3.36
C ILE A 60 10.42 -7.11 4.20
N GLU A 61 10.61 -5.93 3.60
CA GLU A 61 10.48 -4.64 4.27
C GLU A 61 9.34 -3.78 3.76
N GLY A 62 8.69 -4.21 2.69
CA GLY A 62 7.54 -3.51 2.13
C GLY A 62 6.97 -4.26 0.95
N PHE A 63 5.79 -3.81 0.50
CA PHE A 63 5.16 -4.38 -0.69
C PHE A 63 4.17 -3.41 -1.31
N ILE A 64 3.88 -3.62 -2.59
CA ILE A 64 2.82 -2.93 -3.32
C ILE A 64 1.87 -3.97 -3.90
N GLY A 65 0.57 -3.74 -3.75
CA GLY A 65 -0.47 -4.60 -4.31
C GLY A 65 -1.24 -3.85 -5.38
N LEU A 66 -1.40 -4.49 -6.53
CA LEU A 66 -2.08 -3.92 -7.70
C LEU A 66 -3.24 -4.82 -8.11
N THR A 67 -4.35 -4.18 -8.49
CA THR A 67 -5.47 -4.84 -9.17
C THR A 67 -5.69 -4.06 -10.45
N ASP A 68 -5.27 -4.63 -11.58
CA ASP A 68 -5.20 -3.91 -12.86
C ASP A 68 -4.38 -2.62 -12.70
N ASN A 69 -4.98 -1.45 -12.90
CA ASN A 69 -4.31 -0.16 -12.75
C ASN A 69 -4.57 0.50 -11.40
N TYR A 70 -5.18 -0.22 -10.46
CA TYR A 70 -5.49 0.30 -9.14
C TYR A 70 -4.45 -0.17 -8.13
N ILE A 71 -3.86 0.79 -7.39
CA ILE A 71 -2.97 0.47 -6.28
C ILE A 71 -3.85 0.17 -5.07
N ALA A 72 -3.99 -1.11 -4.74
CA ALA A 72 -4.76 -1.53 -3.57
C ALA A 72 -4.05 -1.17 -2.27
N GLY A 73 -2.72 -1.08 -2.29
CA GLY A 73 -1.96 -0.65 -1.16
C GLY A 73 -0.46 -0.60 -1.44
N LEU A 74 0.21 0.29 -0.72
CA LEU A 74 1.66 0.43 -0.72
C LEU A 74 2.08 0.54 0.75
N PHE A 75 2.81 -0.44 1.23
CA PHE A 75 3.12 -0.57 2.65
C PHE A 75 4.61 -0.78 2.85
N VAL A 76 5.17 -0.07 3.83
CA VAL A 76 6.58 -0.21 4.25
C VAL A 76 6.60 -0.42 5.75
N LYS A 77 7.39 -1.39 6.23
CA LYS A 77 7.59 -1.63 7.66
C LYS A 77 7.93 -0.32 8.36
N GLU A 78 7.36 -0.10 9.54
CA GLU A 78 7.48 1.17 10.25
C GLU A 78 8.93 1.60 10.47
N ASP A 79 9.80 0.68 10.89
CA ASP A 79 11.21 0.95 11.13
C ASP A 79 12.03 1.14 9.84
N MET A 80 11.45 0.84 8.69
CA MET A 80 12.09 0.98 7.38
C MET A 80 11.51 2.12 6.55
N GLN A 81 10.59 2.90 7.10
CA GLN A 81 10.01 4.06 6.41
C GLN A 81 11.04 5.19 6.27
N SER A 82 10.81 6.08 5.31
CA SER A 82 11.67 7.23 5.00
C SER A 82 13.08 6.87 4.51
N LYS A 83 13.25 5.65 3.98
CA LYS A 83 14.51 5.17 3.38
C LYS A 83 14.41 4.96 1.87
N GLY A 84 13.31 5.43 1.27
CA GLY A 84 13.11 5.33 -0.18
C GLY A 84 12.52 4.03 -0.68
N ILE A 85 12.11 3.11 0.21
CA ILE A 85 11.53 1.82 -0.19
C ILE A 85 10.18 2.01 -0.89
N GLY A 86 9.30 2.87 -0.33
CA GLY A 86 8.01 3.17 -0.95
C GLY A 86 8.17 3.76 -2.35
N LYS A 87 9.10 4.67 -2.51
CA LYS A 87 9.39 5.27 -3.83
C LYS A 87 9.89 4.22 -4.82
N GLN A 88 10.76 3.31 -4.40
CA GLN A 88 11.27 2.24 -5.26
C GLN A 88 10.15 1.30 -5.70
N LEU A 89 9.26 0.90 -4.78
CA LEU A 89 8.12 0.06 -5.10
C LEU A 89 7.18 0.76 -6.09
N LEU A 90 6.90 2.04 -5.85
CA LEU A 90 6.04 2.83 -6.73
C LEU A 90 6.66 2.98 -8.12
N ASN A 91 7.95 3.26 -8.20
CA ASN A 91 8.66 3.38 -9.47
C ASN A 91 8.68 2.06 -10.24
N TYR A 92 8.79 0.95 -9.53
CA TYR A 92 8.68 -0.37 -10.16
C TYR A 92 7.31 -0.53 -10.83
N ALA A 93 6.23 -0.17 -10.14
CA ALA A 93 4.88 -0.22 -10.68
C ALA A 93 4.73 0.71 -11.89
N LYS A 94 5.31 1.92 -11.81
CA LYS A 94 5.30 2.88 -12.94
C LYS A 94 6.01 2.33 -14.18
N GLY A 95 6.97 1.43 -14.00
CA GLY A 95 7.68 0.78 -15.10
C GLY A 95 6.85 -0.25 -15.84
N ILE A 96 5.79 -0.78 -15.21
CA ILE A 96 4.95 -1.82 -15.80
C ILE A 96 3.52 -1.38 -16.10
N LYS A 97 3.11 -0.22 -15.59
CA LYS A 97 1.79 0.36 -15.85
C LYS A 97 1.93 1.73 -16.49
N SER A 98 1.07 2.06 -17.43
CA SER A 98 1.08 3.38 -18.08
C SER A 98 0.26 4.41 -17.31
N ASN A 99 -0.64 3.97 -16.45
CA ASN A 99 -1.42 4.82 -15.58
C ASN A 99 -1.85 4.03 -14.34
N MET A 100 -2.10 4.73 -13.24
CA MET A 100 -2.56 4.10 -12.00
C MET A 100 -3.45 5.03 -11.20
N ARG A 101 -4.33 4.46 -10.39
CA ARG A 101 -5.19 5.16 -9.44
C ARG A 101 -5.03 4.55 -8.07
N LEU A 102 -5.34 5.32 -7.05
CA LEU A 102 -5.40 4.85 -5.67
C LEU A 102 -6.42 5.65 -4.87
N SER A 103 -6.78 5.14 -3.71
CA SER A 103 -7.57 5.87 -2.72
C SER A 103 -6.72 6.03 -1.47
N VAL A 104 -6.78 7.21 -0.85
CA VAL A 104 -6.04 7.52 0.37
C VAL A 104 -6.93 8.34 1.30
N TYR A 105 -6.93 7.99 2.59
CA TYR A 105 -7.74 8.73 3.55
C TYR A 105 -7.26 10.18 3.67
N ASN A 106 -8.22 11.13 3.75
CA ASN A 106 -7.92 12.57 3.88
C ASN A 106 -7.00 12.85 5.06
N LYS A 107 -7.16 12.12 6.14
CA LYS A 107 -6.36 12.32 7.36
C LYS A 107 -4.94 11.81 7.24
N ASN A 108 -4.64 11.02 6.23
CA ASN A 108 -3.29 10.52 5.98
C ASN A 108 -2.50 11.52 5.12
N ILE A 109 -2.19 12.67 5.73
CA ILE A 109 -1.52 13.79 5.06
C ILE A 109 -0.17 13.38 4.49
N ARG A 110 0.58 12.57 5.23
CA ARG A 110 1.92 12.13 4.83
C ARG A 110 1.87 11.33 3.53
N ALA A 111 0.90 10.43 3.40
CA ALA A 111 0.73 9.64 2.18
C ALA A 111 0.30 10.52 1.01
N ILE A 112 -0.63 11.45 1.23
CA ILE A 112 -1.07 12.38 0.18
C ILE A 112 0.13 13.16 -0.35
N GLN A 113 0.96 13.71 0.54
CA GLN A 113 2.14 14.46 0.14
C GLN A 113 3.14 13.58 -0.60
N PHE A 114 3.33 12.34 -0.16
CA PHE A 114 4.19 11.38 -0.85
C PHE A 114 3.72 11.15 -2.29
N TYR A 115 2.44 10.85 -2.48
CA TYR A 115 1.91 10.60 -3.82
C TYR A 115 1.96 11.84 -4.71
N GLN A 116 1.72 13.04 -4.14
CA GLN A 116 1.86 14.29 -4.88
C GLN A 116 3.30 14.52 -5.37
N ARG A 117 4.29 14.24 -4.53
CA ARG A 117 5.70 14.31 -4.94
C ARG A 117 6.01 13.31 -6.05
N GLU A 118 5.31 12.19 -6.09
CA GLU A 118 5.48 11.15 -7.11
C GLU A 118 4.56 11.36 -8.32
N GLN A 119 4.04 12.57 -8.50
CA GLN A 119 3.29 13.01 -9.68
C GLN A 119 1.85 12.48 -9.75
N PHE A 120 1.28 12.04 -8.64
CA PHE A 120 -0.15 11.75 -8.56
C PHE A 120 -0.91 13.04 -8.31
N VAL A 121 -2.08 13.17 -8.94
CA VAL A 121 -2.97 14.32 -8.79
C VAL A 121 -4.30 13.86 -8.19
N ILE A 122 -4.90 14.74 -7.38
CA ILE A 122 -6.21 14.48 -6.77
C ILE A 122 -7.27 14.59 -7.86
N GLN A 123 -8.10 13.55 -8.01
CA GLN A 123 -9.21 13.52 -8.97
C GLN A 123 -10.56 13.77 -8.33
N SER A 124 -10.80 13.18 -7.16
CA SER A 124 -12.10 13.28 -6.49
C SER A 124 -11.96 12.99 -5.00
N GLU A 125 -13.02 13.32 -4.25
CA GLU A 125 -13.15 13.01 -2.84
C GLU A 125 -14.39 12.15 -2.66
N ASN A 126 -14.27 11.06 -1.92
CA ASN A 126 -15.35 10.13 -1.63
C ASN A 126 -15.40 9.84 -0.12
N THR A 127 -16.44 9.17 0.31
CA THR A 127 -16.53 8.63 1.67
C THR A 127 -16.38 7.12 1.59
N ASP A 128 -15.49 6.56 2.42
CA ASP A 128 -15.37 5.12 2.57
C ASP A 128 -16.55 4.62 3.41
N ASP A 129 -17.45 3.87 2.80
CA ASP A 129 -18.68 3.41 3.45
C ASP A 129 -18.40 2.48 4.65
N ASN A 130 -17.27 1.79 4.65
CA ASN A 130 -16.93 0.85 5.72
C ASN A 130 -16.42 1.55 6.98
N THR A 131 -15.76 2.70 6.86
CA THR A 131 -15.17 3.42 7.97
C THR A 131 -15.81 4.77 8.23
N ASN A 132 -16.63 5.25 7.29
CA ASN A 132 -17.23 6.58 7.28
C ASN A 132 -16.18 7.71 7.24
N GLU A 133 -14.96 7.39 6.83
CA GLU A 133 -13.87 8.37 6.67
C GLU A 133 -13.83 8.86 5.22
N LYS A 134 -13.48 10.13 5.06
CA LYS A 134 -13.29 10.71 3.73
C LYS A 134 -11.98 10.25 3.13
N GLU A 135 -11.98 10.00 1.84
CA GLU A 135 -10.79 9.59 1.10
C GLU A 135 -10.69 10.34 -0.22
N LEU A 136 -9.46 10.49 -0.68
CA LEU A 136 -9.16 11.09 -1.98
C LEU A 136 -8.83 9.99 -2.96
N VAL A 137 -9.35 10.12 -4.19
CA VAL A 137 -8.89 9.33 -5.32
C VAL A 137 -7.80 10.12 -6.01
N MET A 138 -6.64 9.52 -6.19
CA MET A 138 -5.49 10.13 -6.85
C MET A 138 -5.10 9.29 -8.06
N ALA A 139 -4.57 9.96 -9.07
CA ALA A 139 -4.21 9.31 -10.33
C ALA A 139 -2.87 9.81 -10.87
N TRP A 140 -2.20 8.90 -11.53
CA TRP A 140 -0.96 9.14 -12.25
C TRP A 140 -1.05 8.55 -13.65
N SER A 141 -0.51 9.25 -14.64
CA SER A 141 -0.32 8.70 -16.00
C SER A 141 1.06 9.08 -16.51
N GLN A 142 1.57 8.20 -17.32
CA GLN A 142 2.88 8.34 -17.96
C GLN A 142 2.92 9.56 -18.90
#